data_51e0d5a3505505eb39e56655febd8fd0
#
_entry.id   51e0d5a3505505eb39e56655febd8fd0
#
_cell.length_a   1.000
_cell.length_b   1.000
_cell.length_c   1.000
_cell.angle_alpha   90.00
_cell.angle_beta   90.00
_cell.angle_gamma   90.00
#
_symmetry.space_group_name_H-M   'P 1'
#
loop_
_entity.id
_entity.type
_entity.pdbx_description
1 polymer ?
#
loop_
_entity_poly.entity_id
_entity_poly.type
_entity_poly.pdbx_seq_one_letter_code
_entity_poly.pdbx_strand_id
1 'polypeptide(L)'
;SDVKIEIEKRSIGSLGDMMNGKSYEDHLLRIKRVQESVEKSAEIKGAVVILKNTSEEKGDPKAALRAGFADTNRLTQFIVPDVLDEKAKDKPSKSRIHGAVLDIFRQFGYTEFADNRNTVKNPACAADVIGVYAYQTLRPLWAAESKSPVLTAKFLPAYVTFNARSGQVKAECGLFDERELSYPEALIAFSKLSRKDDFVDKCNKVARGGFVTKLLGLRDLYKKSDGLVLVSCNGLTRNLWHGISDTSISGYNMKKPFVPEKIKIGNSISERTEAFTDSHLRIIRLREGVSTLEVPDYYTEINAKGEFKQASGVYRRKDVFWGIESRPDNIEYRNSYKNCRADNPIKSFDECALMEYYPLQLREEDDPKQWVGYANLLRELMPENPSRQAVRLPAPLHLAKLMSEYFLLCDKEK
;
A
#
# COMPACT_ATOMS: atom_id res chain seq x y z
N SER A 1 -16.80 -18.88 -1.83
CA SER A 1 -18.12 -18.38 -2.25
C SER A 1 -17.98 -17.75 -3.61
N ASP A 2 -18.84 -18.15 -4.56
CA ASP A 2 -18.84 -17.57 -5.89
C ASP A 2 -19.24 -16.10 -5.81
N VAL A 3 -18.42 -15.22 -6.38
CA VAL A 3 -18.72 -13.80 -6.48
C VAL A 3 -19.55 -13.57 -7.73
N LYS A 4 -20.80 -13.16 -7.56
CA LYS A 4 -21.65 -12.77 -8.69
C LYS A 4 -21.24 -11.36 -9.14
N ILE A 5 -20.83 -11.23 -10.40
CA ILE A 5 -20.47 -9.95 -11.00
C ILE A 5 -21.57 -9.56 -11.99
N GLU A 6 -22.20 -8.42 -11.76
CA GLU A 6 -23.10 -7.77 -12.71
C GLU A 6 -22.40 -6.56 -13.31
N ILE A 7 -22.33 -6.51 -14.64
CA ILE A 7 -21.66 -5.42 -15.35
C ILE A 7 -22.71 -4.58 -16.06
N GLU A 8 -22.78 -3.29 -15.70
CA GLU A 8 -23.59 -2.30 -16.36
C GLU A 8 -22.68 -1.31 -17.11
N LYS A 9 -22.95 -1.08 -18.39
CA LYS A 9 -22.23 -0.10 -19.20
C LYS A 9 -23.05 1.19 -19.27
N ARG A 10 -22.47 2.29 -18.82
CA ARG A 10 -23.08 3.64 -18.92
C ARG A 10 -22.12 4.61 -19.60
N SER A 11 -22.68 5.53 -20.38
CA SER A 11 -21.92 6.68 -20.87
C SER A 11 -21.87 7.74 -19.77
N ILE A 12 -20.68 8.25 -19.46
CA ILE A 12 -20.47 9.36 -18.55
C ILE A 12 -20.26 10.69 -19.31
N GLY A 13 -20.43 10.70 -20.63
CA GLY A 13 -20.29 11.88 -21.48
C GLY A 13 -18.94 12.57 -21.31
N SER A 14 -18.96 13.88 -21.12
CA SER A 14 -17.77 14.72 -20.95
C SER A 14 -17.10 14.60 -19.57
N LEU A 15 -17.63 13.79 -18.65
CA LEU A 15 -17.01 13.60 -17.33
C LEU A 15 -15.62 12.94 -17.42
N GLY A 16 -15.40 12.09 -18.42
CA GLY A 16 -14.10 11.47 -18.70
C GLY A 16 -13.09 12.37 -19.42
N ASP A 17 -13.50 13.57 -19.83
CA ASP A 17 -12.62 14.52 -20.51
C ASP A 17 -11.69 15.22 -19.52
N MET A 18 -10.58 15.73 -20.02
CA MET A 18 -9.65 16.56 -19.25
C MET A 18 -10.38 17.78 -18.69
N MET A 19 -9.99 18.22 -17.49
CA MET A 19 -10.49 19.46 -16.90
C MET A 19 -9.85 20.67 -17.56
N ASN A 20 -10.62 21.74 -17.71
CA ASN A 20 -10.11 22.98 -18.31
C ASN A 20 -9.12 23.72 -17.38
N GLY A 21 -9.19 23.47 -16.08
CA GLY A 21 -8.33 24.04 -15.06
C GLY A 21 -7.88 22.99 -14.01
N LYS A 22 -6.97 23.44 -13.14
CA LYS A 22 -6.39 22.62 -12.05
C LYS A 22 -6.77 23.18 -10.67
N SER A 23 -7.63 24.22 -10.61
CA SER A 23 -8.04 24.84 -9.37
C SER A 23 -8.91 23.90 -8.52
N TYR A 24 -9.04 24.21 -7.26
CA TYR A 24 -9.94 23.49 -6.37
C TYR A 24 -11.40 23.58 -6.82
N GLU A 25 -11.80 24.74 -7.35
CA GLU A 25 -13.14 24.96 -7.89
C GLU A 25 -13.42 24.06 -9.10
N ASP A 26 -12.45 23.89 -10.00
CA ASP A 26 -12.58 22.96 -11.13
C ASP A 26 -12.82 21.52 -10.66
N HIS A 27 -12.12 21.09 -9.60
CA HIS A 27 -12.33 19.79 -8.99
C HIS A 27 -13.72 19.66 -8.36
N LEU A 28 -14.16 20.66 -7.60
CA LEU A 28 -15.51 20.66 -6.99
C LEU A 28 -16.61 20.62 -8.05
N LEU A 29 -16.47 21.39 -9.12
CA LEU A 29 -17.41 21.36 -10.23
C LEU A 29 -17.49 19.98 -10.88
N ARG A 30 -16.35 19.31 -11.07
CA ARG A 30 -16.32 17.95 -11.61
C ARG A 30 -16.96 16.94 -10.66
N ILE A 31 -16.68 17.03 -9.36
CA ILE A 31 -17.30 16.19 -8.32
C ILE A 31 -18.83 16.36 -8.37
N LYS A 32 -19.33 17.60 -8.39
CA LYS A 32 -20.76 17.90 -8.46
C LYS A 32 -21.41 17.30 -9.70
N ARG A 33 -20.79 17.43 -10.88
CA ARG A 33 -21.29 16.82 -12.11
C ARG A 33 -21.38 15.30 -12.03
N VAL A 34 -20.45 14.64 -11.36
CA VAL A 34 -20.53 13.18 -11.11
C VAL A 34 -21.74 12.86 -10.24
N GLN A 35 -21.93 13.60 -9.15
CA GLN A 35 -23.07 13.41 -8.24
C GLN A 35 -24.41 13.61 -8.93
N GLU A 36 -24.51 14.55 -9.86
CA GLU A 36 -25.72 14.82 -10.66
C GLU A 36 -25.97 13.75 -11.73
N SER A 37 -24.92 13.16 -12.26
CA SER A 37 -25.01 12.17 -13.37
C SER A 37 -25.09 10.72 -12.90
N VAL A 38 -24.68 10.43 -11.68
CA VAL A 38 -24.55 9.08 -11.12
C VAL A 38 -25.40 8.97 -9.86
N GLU A 39 -26.45 8.16 -9.92
CA GLU A 39 -27.30 7.92 -8.76
C GLU A 39 -26.53 7.31 -7.59
N LYS A 40 -26.80 7.77 -6.38
CA LYS A 40 -26.18 7.24 -5.17
C LYS A 40 -26.67 5.80 -4.91
N SER A 41 -25.74 4.88 -4.77
CA SER A 41 -26.06 3.49 -4.42
C SER A 41 -26.18 3.33 -2.90
N ALA A 42 -27.10 2.45 -2.47
CA ALA A 42 -27.17 2.01 -1.07
C ALA A 42 -25.97 1.12 -0.71
N GLU A 43 -25.51 0.32 -1.65
CA GLU A 43 -24.36 -0.57 -1.50
C GLU A 43 -23.11 0.01 -2.15
N ILE A 44 -21.93 -0.45 -1.71
CA ILE A 44 -20.68 -0.08 -2.35
C ILE A 44 -20.52 -0.86 -3.65
N LYS A 45 -20.33 -0.15 -4.77
CA LYS A 45 -20.12 -0.70 -6.10
C LYS A 45 -18.75 -0.34 -6.64
N GLY A 46 -18.25 -1.13 -7.61
CA GLY A 46 -17.05 -0.78 -8.38
C GLY A 46 -17.41 -0.03 -9.66
N ALA A 47 -16.57 0.89 -10.07
CA ALA A 47 -16.68 1.60 -11.34
C ALA A 47 -15.32 1.63 -12.06
N VAL A 48 -15.25 1.06 -13.26
CA VAL A 48 -14.10 1.20 -14.14
C VAL A 48 -14.40 2.32 -15.13
N VAL A 49 -13.62 3.39 -15.06
CA VAL A 49 -13.82 4.60 -15.87
C VAL A 49 -12.79 4.64 -17.00
N ILE A 50 -13.27 4.64 -18.23
CA ILE A 50 -12.42 4.83 -19.41
C ILE A 50 -12.29 6.32 -19.65
N LEU A 51 -11.07 6.83 -19.54
CA LEU A 51 -10.76 8.24 -19.75
C LEU A 51 -10.44 8.49 -21.22
N LYS A 52 -10.80 9.66 -21.73
CA LYS A 52 -10.24 10.15 -22.97
C LYS A 52 -8.82 10.67 -22.71
N ASN A 53 -8.03 10.71 -23.75
CA ASN A 53 -6.60 11.01 -23.71
C ASN A 53 -6.20 12.10 -22.70
N THR A 54 -5.18 11.82 -21.89
CA THR A 54 -4.66 12.76 -20.89
C THR A 54 -3.47 13.51 -21.44
N SER A 55 -3.59 14.83 -21.69
CA SER A 55 -2.44 15.70 -21.95
C SER A 55 -1.95 16.31 -20.63
N GLU A 56 -0.64 16.41 -20.44
CA GLU A 56 -0.05 16.96 -19.20
C GLU A 56 -0.40 18.44 -18.96
N GLU A 57 -0.77 19.15 -20.03
CA GLU A 57 -1.14 20.59 -19.97
C GLU A 57 -2.50 20.85 -19.33
N LYS A 58 -3.41 19.90 -19.39
CA LYS A 58 -4.76 19.99 -18.81
C LYS A 58 -4.83 19.28 -17.47
N GLY A 59 -5.82 19.65 -16.65
CA GLY A 59 -6.05 19.02 -15.35
C GLY A 59 -6.45 17.53 -15.46
N ASP A 60 -5.76 16.63 -14.73
CA ASP A 60 -6.13 15.22 -14.65
C ASP A 60 -7.46 15.05 -13.89
N PRO A 61 -8.50 14.48 -14.50
CA PRO A 61 -9.81 14.34 -13.88
C PRO A 61 -9.89 13.22 -12.82
N LYS A 62 -8.90 12.34 -12.73
CA LYS A 62 -8.97 11.12 -11.90
C LYS A 62 -9.32 11.43 -10.44
N ALA A 63 -8.66 12.44 -9.87
CA ALA A 63 -8.87 12.82 -8.49
C ALA A 63 -10.33 13.24 -8.23
N ALA A 64 -10.84 14.18 -9.02
CA ALA A 64 -12.21 14.67 -8.90
C ALA A 64 -13.24 13.57 -9.20
N LEU A 65 -12.99 12.73 -10.22
CA LEU A 65 -13.85 11.60 -10.53
C LEU A 65 -13.91 10.62 -9.36
N ARG A 66 -12.75 10.22 -8.81
CA ARG A 66 -12.70 9.30 -7.67
C ARG A 66 -13.49 9.83 -6.48
N ALA A 67 -13.34 11.12 -6.16
CA ALA A 67 -14.07 11.76 -5.09
C ALA A 67 -15.59 11.81 -5.36
N GLY A 68 -16.01 12.18 -6.56
CA GLY A 68 -17.41 12.20 -6.95
C GLY A 68 -18.07 10.83 -6.93
N PHE A 69 -17.38 9.80 -7.45
CA PHE A 69 -17.84 8.43 -7.38
C PHE A 69 -17.89 7.88 -5.95
N ALA A 70 -16.93 8.23 -5.08
CA ALA A 70 -16.98 7.87 -3.67
C ALA A 70 -18.21 8.47 -2.95
N ASP A 71 -18.62 9.69 -3.31
CA ASP A 71 -19.86 10.31 -2.79
C ASP A 71 -21.11 9.54 -3.18
N THR A 72 -21.07 8.84 -4.32
CA THR A 72 -22.16 7.98 -4.79
C THR A 72 -21.98 6.50 -4.36
N ASN A 73 -21.12 6.23 -3.38
CA ASN A 73 -20.75 4.92 -2.85
C ASN A 73 -20.16 4.00 -3.93
N ARG A 74 -19.23 4.51 -4.74
CA ARG A 74 -18.50 3.72 -5.74
C ARG A 74 -17.00 3.86 -5.58
N LEU A 75 -16.32 2.72 -5.61
CA LEU A 75 -14.88 2.61 -5.74
C LEU A 75 -14.51 2.73 -7.22
N THR A 76 -13.40 3.37 -7.53
CA THR A 76 -13.07 3.67 -8.93
C THR A 76 -11.69 3.23 -9.33
N GLN A 77 -11.59 2.69 -10.55
CA GLN A 77 -10.34 2.51 -11.27
C GLN A 77 -10.42 3.11 -12.66
N PHE A 78 -9.29 3.55 -13.18
CA PHE A 78 -9.21 4.29 -14.44
C PHE A 78 -8.44 3.53 -15.48
N ILE A 79 -8.93 3.56 -16.72
CA ILE A 79 -8.24 3.05 -17.89
C ILE A 79 -8.02 4.23 -18.85
N VAL A 80 -6.75 4.45 -19.19
CA VAL A 80 -6.37 5.38 -20.26
C VAL A 80 -6.09 4.56 -21.50
N PRO A 81 -6.74 4.81 -22.65
CA PRO A 81 -6.49 4.11 -23.90
C PRO A 81 -5.02 4.28 -24.36
N ASP A 82 -4.50 3.30 -25.08
CA ASP A 82 -3.15 3.39 -25.66
C ASP A 82 -3.08 4.42 -26.77
N VAL A 83 -2.22 5.42 -26.60
CA VAL A 83 -2.02 6.50 -27.57
C VAL A 83 -1.09 6.05 -28.71
N LEU A 84 -0.32 4.98 -28.51
CA LEU A 84 0.75 4.54 -29.41
C LEU A 84 0.27 3.70 -30.61
N ASP A 85 -0.95 3.16 -30.54
CA ASP A 85 -1.51 2.41 -31.66
C ASP A 85 -2.56 3.24 -32.40
N GLU A 86 -2.18 3.79 -33.55
CA GLU A 86 -3.08 4.59 -34.38
C GLU A 86 -4.34 3.84 -34.84
N LYS A 87 -4.30 2.51 -34.90
CA LYS A 87 -5.44 1.66 -35.22
C LYS A 87 -6.32 1.34 -34.01
N ALA A 88 -5.82 1.53 -32.79
CA ALA A 88 -6.48 1.20 -31.52
C ALA A 88 -6.87 2.44 -30.70
N LYS A 89 -6.92 3.60 -31.30
CA LYS A 89 -7.09 4.93 -30.63
C LYS A 89 -8.22 5.04 -29.60
N ASP A 90 -9.19 4.12 -29.62
CA ASP A 90 -10.36 4.16 -28.75
C ASP A 90 -10.55 2.88 -27.89
N LYS A 91 -9.64 1.91 -27.96
CA LYS A 91 -9.79 0.66 -27.22
C LYS A 91 -8.61 0.40 -26.29
N PRO A 92 -8.84 0.26 -24.97
CA PRO A 92 -7.79 -0.11 -24.06
C PRO A 92 -7.28 -1.53 -24.34
N SER A 93 -5.99 -1.77 -24.13
CA SER A 93 -5.41 -3.11 -24.24
C SER A 93 -6.02 -4.08 -23.21
N LYS A 94 -6.05 -5.37 -23.54
CA LYS A 94 -6.55 -6.41 -22.62
C LYS A 94 -5.82 -6.39 -21.28
N SER A 95 -4.52 -6.15 -21.29
CA SER A 95 -3.69 -6.06 -20.07
C SER A 95 -4.14 -4.92 -19.16
N ARG A 96 -4.44 -3.74 -19.70
CA ARG A 96 -4.94 -2.59 -18.91
C ARG A 96 -6.32 -2.87 -18.32
N ILE A 97 -7.20 -3.54 -19.09
CA ILE A 97 -8.51 -3.94 -18.60
C ILE A 97 -8.35 -4.92 -17.43
N HIS A 98 -7.52 -5.96 -17.59
CA HIS A 98 -7.28 -6.92 -16.52
C HIS A 98 -6.70 -6.24 -15.27
N GLY A 99 -5.69 -5.35 -15.43
CA GLY A 99 -5.13 -4.60 -14.32
C GLY A 99 -6.19 -3.78 -13.58
N ALA A 100 -7.04 -3.04 -14.31
CA ALA A 100 -8.09 -2.23 -13.70
C ALA A 100 -9.14 -3.09 -12.97
N VAL A 101 -9.49 -4.25 -13.50
CA VAL A 101 -10.41 -5.18 -12.83
C VAL A 101 -9.78 -5.73 -11.55
N LEU A 102 -8.52 -6.17 -11.58
CA LEU A 102 -7.80 -6.63 -10.39
C LEU A 102 -7.72 -5.53 -9.32
N ASP A 103 -7.48 -4.29 -9.72
CA ASP A 103 -7.43 -3.16 -8.80
C ASP A 103 -8.79 -2.87 -8.14
N ILE A 104 -9.89 -3.03 -8.88
CA ILE A 104 -11.23 -2.93 -8.27
C ILE A 104 -11.43 -4.04 -7.23
N PHE A 105 -11.06 -5.29 -7.52
CA PHE A 105 -11.16 -6.36 -6.54
C PHE A 105 -10.32 -6.09 -5.29
N ARG A 106 -9.10 -5.55 -5.45
CA ARG A 106 -8.25 -5.12 -4.31
C ARG A 106 -8.94 -4.05 -3.48
N GLN A 107 -9.60 -3.08 -4.12
CA GLN A 107 -10.36 -2.04 -3.42
C GLN A 107 -11.55 -2.59 -2.63
N PHE A 108 -12.09 -3.73 -3.03
CA PHE A 108 -13.07 -4.48 -2.24
C PHE A 108 -12.45 -5.32 -1.12
N GLY A 109 -11.12 -5.34 -1.01
CA GLY A 109 -10.41 -6.13 -0.01
C GLY A 109 -10.28 -7.61 -0.36
N TYR A 110 -10.50 -8.00 -1.63
CA TYR A 110 -10.24 -9.37 -2.07
C TYR A 110 -8.76 -9.63 -2.17
N THR A 111 -8.28 -10.63 -1.42
CA THR A 111 -6.86 -11.01 -1.35
C THR A 111 -6.59 -12.42 -1.90
N GLU A 112 -7.62 -13.19 -2.20
CA GLU A 112 -7.51 -14.58 -2.61
C GLU A 112 -7.66 -14.75 -4.12
N PHE A 113 -6.73 -14.20 -4.90
CA PHE A 113 -6.74 -14.40 -6.35
C PHE A 113 -6.02 -15.67 -6.81
N ALA A 114 -5.24 -16.30 -5.96
CA ALA A 114 -4.53 -17.52 -6.28
C ALA A 114 -5.00 -18.66 -5.38
N ASP A 115 -5.05 -19.86 -5.93
CA ASP A 115 -5.41 -21.11 -5.23
C ASP A 115 -4.33 -21.54 -4.20
N ASN A 116 -3.61 -20.57 -3.66
CA ASN A 116 -2.49 -20.73 -2.73
C ASN A 116 -2.93 -20.96 -1.27
N ARG A 117 -4.23 -21.24 -1.02
CA ARG A 117 -4.74 -21.58 0.32
C ARG A 117 -3.98 -22.75 0.98
N ASN A 118 -3.33 -23.58 0.19
CA ASN A 118 -2.56 -24.72 0.70
C ASN A 118 -1.16 -24.34 1.21
N THR A 119 -0.60 -23.20 0.79
CA THR A 119 0.71 -22.72 1.27
C THR A 119 0.63 -22.02 2.63
N VAL A 120 -0.55 -21.62 3.06
CA VAL A 120 -0.83 -20.94 4.34
C VAL A 120 -0.97 -21.92 5.52
N LYS A 121 -0.53 -23.18 5.41
CA LYS A 121 -0.57 -24.16 6.53
C LYS A 121 0.51 -23.97 7.60
N ASN A 122 1.31 -22.93 7.50
CA ASN A 122 2.31 -22.60 8.52
C ASN A 122 1.62 -22.03 9.78
N PRO A 123 1.96 -22.46 11.01
CA PRO A 123 1.42 -21.90 12.25
C PRO A 123 1.57 -20.38 12.37
N ALA A 124 2.64 -19.81 11.81
CA ALA A 124 2.82 -18.36 11.68
C ALA A 124 1.68 -17.69 10.88
N CYS A 125 1.01 -18.43 10.00
CA CYS A 125 -0.05 -17.94 9.14
C CYS A 125 -1.41 -17.77 9.83
N ALA A 126 -1.51 -18.09 11.12
CA ALA A 126 -2.74 -17.89 11.91
C ALA A 126 -2.82 -16.50 12.55
N ALA A 127 -1.76 -15.70 12.45
CA ALA A 127 -1.69 -14.37 13.02
C ALA A 127 -2.51 -13.36 12.20
N ASP A 128 -3.16 -12.41 12.88
CA ASP A 128 -3.62 -11.20 12.20
C ASP A 128 -2.42 -10.39 11.75
N VAL A 129 -2.48 -9.85 10.53
CA VAL A 129 -1.39 -9.06 9.97
C VAL A 129 -1.81 -7.62 9.78
N ILE A 130 -1.08 -6.71 10.41
CA ILE A 130 -1.36 -5.28 10.39
C ILE A 130 -0.28 -4.57 9.55
N GLY A 131 -0.67 -4.04 8.40
CA GLY A 131 0.18 -3.17 7.58
C GLY A 131 0.12 -1.73 8.08
N VAL A 132 1.27 -1.16 8.40
CA VAL A 132 1.40 0.24 8.84
C VAL A 132 2.12 1.05 7.77
N TYR A 133 1.43 2.04 7.23
CA TYR A 133 1.94 2.95 6.20
C TYR A 133 1.67 4.39 6.60
N ALA A 134 2.61 5.30 6.37
CA ALA A 134 2.39 6.72 6.62
C ALA A 134 2.32 7.51 5.32
N TYR A 135 1.35 8.40 5.23
CA TYR A 135 1.22 9.38 4.16
C TYR A 135 1.72 10.73 4.61
N GLN A 136 2.29 11.47 3.68
CA GLN A 136 2.41 12.90 3.83
C GLN A 136 1.11 13.52 3.35
N THR A 137 0.47 14.27 4.23
CA THR A 137 -0.65 15.09 3.83
C THR A 137 -0.09 16.37 3.23
N LEU A 138 -0.18 16.47 1.94
CA LEU A 138 0.14 17.70 1.25
C LEU A 138 -0.92 18.77 1.55
N ARG A 139 -0.60 20.01 1.25
CA ARG A 139 -1.54 21.14 1.38
C ARG A 139 -2.80 20.82 0.57
N PRO A 140 -4.00 20.85 1.18
CA PRO A 140 -5.24 20.68 0.41
C PRO A 140 -5.33 21.72 -0.70
N LEU A 141 -5.87 21.35 -1.88
CA LEU A 141 -6.03 22.29 -3.01
C LEU A 141 -6.81 23.55 -2.62
N TRP A 142 -7.85 23.41 -1.80
CA TRP A 142 -8.63 24.56 -1.30
C TRP A 142 -7.81 25.50 -0.41
N ALA A 143 -6.76 25.02 0.24
CA ALA A 143 -5.88 25.83 1.07
C ALA A 143 -4.78 26.52 0.24
N ALA A 144 -4.58 26.13 -1.01
CA ALA A 144 -3.61 26.78 -1.89
C ALA A 144 -3.95 28.26 -2.15
N GLU A 145 -5.22 28.58 -2.10
CA GLU A 145 -5.73 29.95 -2.28
C GLU A 145 -5.64 30.80 -0.99
N SER A 146 -5.53 30.17 0.18
CA SER A 146 -5.35 30.89 1.45
C SER A 146 -3.86 31.18 1.68
N LYS A 147 -3.52 32.44 1.95
CA LYS A 147 -2.15 32.87 2.31
C LYS A 147 -1.72 32.39 3.70
N SER A 148 -2.45 31.48 4.33
CA SER A 148 -2.16 31.00 5.67
C SER A 148 -1.05 29.94 5.65
N PRO A 149 0.07 30.11 6.36
CA PRO A 149 1.19 29.17 6.38
C PRO A 149 0.94 27.90 7.23
N VAL A 150 -0.27 27.72 7.77
CA VAL A 150 -0.53 26.78 8.88
C VAL A 150 -0.97 25.39 8.43
N LEU A 151 -1.10 25.14 7.14
CA LEU A 151 -1.88 23.98 6.65
C LEU A 151 -1.06 22.80 6.09
N THR A 152 0.10 22.52 6.64
CA THR A 152 0.80 21.26 6.34
C THR A 152 0.57 20.24 7.45
N ALA A 153 -0.33 19.30 7.23
CA ALA A 153 -0.40 18.11 8.06
C ALA A 153 0.83 17.25 7.76
N LYS A 154 1.56 16.83 8.81
CA LYS A 154 2.89 16.26 8.60
C LYS A 154 2.83 14.80 8.17
N PHE A 155 2.13 13.94 8.89
CA PHE A 155 2.10 12.50 8.59
C PHE A 155 0.80 11.89 9.10
N LEU A 156 0.11 11.12 8.27
CA LEU A 156 -1.07 10.37 8.65
C LEU A 156 -0.77 8.87 8.57
N PRO A 157 -0.80 8.14 9.70
CA PRO A 157 -0.67 6.69 9.66
C PRO A 157 -1.97 6.05 9.18
N ALA A 158 -1.85 5.05 8.33
CA ALA A 158 -2.91 4.13 7.98
C ALA A 158 -2.56 2.72 8.43
N TYR A 159 -3.55 2.03 8.93
CA TYR A 159 -3.45 0.66 9.38
C TYR A 159 -4.44 -0.18 8.58
N VAL A 160 -3.94 -1.25 7.98
CA VAL A 160 -4.78 -2.25 7.32
C VAL A 160 -4.56 -3.59 7.99
N THR A 161 -5.61 -4.12 8.59
CA THR A 161 -5.61 -5.42 9.26
C THR A 161 -6.14 -6.48 8.29
N PHE A 162 -5.34 -7.48 8.04
CA PHE A 162 -5.68 -8.67 7.29
C PHE A 162 -5.82 -9.85 8.25
N ASN A 163 -7.01 -10.44 8.31
CA ASN A 163 -7.22 -11.66 9.06
C ASN A 163 -6.94 -12.87 8.16
N ALA A 164 -5.87 -13.59 8.46
CA ALA A 164 -5.41 -14.70 7.63
C ALA A 164 -6.39 -15.90 7.60
N ARG A 165 -7.24 -16.05 8.62
CA ARG A 165 -8.19 -17.16 8.70
C ARG A 165 -9.46 -16.91 7.89
N SER A 166 -9.98 -15.69 7.97
CA SER A 166 -11.23 -15.31 7.30
C SER A 166 -11.01 -14.64 5.93
N GLY A 167 -9.79 -14.18 5.62
CA GLY A 167 -9.49 -13.33 4.47
C GLY A 167 -10.06 -11.91 4.59
N GLN A 168 -10.63 -11.55 5.74
CA GLN A 168 -11.25 -10.25 5.95
C GLN A 168 -10.20 -9.15 6.04
N VAL A 169 -10.45 -8.05 5.34
CA VAL A 169 -9.61 -6.85 5.38
C VAL A 169 -10.38 -5.68 5.99
N LYS A 170 -9.78 -5.05 6.98
CA LYS A 170 -10.27 -3.84 7.64
C LYS A 170 -9.23 -2.74 7.57
N ALA A 171 -9.64 -1.49 7.69
CA ALA A 171 -8.73 -0.37 7.70
C ALA A 171 -9.12 0.69 8.73
N GLU A 172 -8.08 1.40 9.19
CA GLU A 172 -8.19 2.50 10.14
C GLU A 172 -7.11 3.55 9.83
N CYS A 173 -7.39 4.81 10.10
CA CYS A 173 -6.38 5.88 9.96
C CYS A 173 -6.45 6.91 11.10
N GLY A 174 -7.04 6.56 12.23
CA GLY A 174 -7.22 7.47 13.37
C GLY A 174 -8.18 8.64 13.13
N LEU A 175 -8.73 8.76 11.90
CA LEU A 175 -9.71 9.78 11.51
C LEU A 175 -11.14 9.23 11.52
N PHE A 176 -11.32 7.93 11.74
CA PHE A 176 -12.62 7.26 11.70
C PHE A 176 -13.23 7.09 13.11
N ASP A 177 -13.01 8.05 14.00
CA ASP A 177 -13.46 7.99 15.39
C ASP A 177 -13.03 6.67 16.10
N GLU A 178 -11.77 6.27 15.85
CA GLU A 178 -11.15 5.04 16.38
C GLU A 178 -11.85 3.73 15.96
N ARG A 179 -12.68 3.76 14.92
CA ARG A 179 -13.35 2.56 14.40
C ARG A 179 -12.57 1.94 13.27
N GLU A 180 -12.47 0.63 13.31
CA GLU A 180 -12.08 -0.15 12.11
C GLU A 180 -13.30 -0.27 11.19
N LEU A 181 -13.11 0.12 9.94
CA LEU A 181 -14.10 -0.07 8.87
C LEU A 181 -13.69 -1.24 7.99
N SER A 182 -14.63 -1.86 7.29
CA SER A 182 -14.28 -2.71 6.17
C SER A 182 -13.44 -1.89 5.17
N TYR A 183 -12.53 -2.55 4.46
CA TYR A 183 -11.60 -1.84 3.58
C TYR A 183 -12.30 -0.94 2.55
N PRO A 184 -13.37 -1.39 1.83
CA PRO A 184 -14.10 -0.54 0.89
C PRO A 184 -14.80 0.64 1.57
N GLU A 185 -15.38 0.46 2.77
CA GLU A 185 -15.97 1.56 3.54
C GLU A 185 -14.93 2.59 3.95
N ALA A 186 -13.74 2.12 4.36
CA ALA A 186 -12.64 2.99 4.74
C ALA A 186 -12.16 3.86 3.57
N LEU A 187 -12.06 3.32 2.35
CA LEU A 187 -11.70 4.09 1.16
C LEU A 187 -12.70 5.21 0.88
N ILE A 188 -13.99 4.91 0.94
CA ILE A 188 -15.06 5.91 0.73
C ILE A 188 -15.05 6.94 1.85
N ALA A 189 -14.94 6.51 3.12
CA ALA A 189 -14.89 7.42 4.26
C ALA A 189 -13.68 8.35 4.17
N PHE A 190 -12.51 7.80 3.77
CA PHE A 190 -11.29 8.56 3.63
C PHE A 190 -11.38 9.64 2.56
N SER A 191 -11.95 9.31 1.40
CA SER A 191 -12.23 10.30 0.34
C SER A 191 -13.13 11.44 0.81
N LYS A 192 -14.16 11.15 1.62
CA LYS A 192 -15.07 12.16 2.15
C LYS A 192 -14.43 13.03 3.22
N LEU A 193 -13.63 12.41 4.12
CA LEU A 193 -12.96 13.11 5.22
C LEU A 193 -11.85 14.05 4.71
N SER A 194 -11.11 13.65 3.68
CA SER A 194 -9.98 14.42 3.14
C SER A 194 -10.39 15.78 2.54
N ARG A 195 -11.68 15.99 2.32
CA ARG A 195 -12.27 17.22 1.79
C ARG A 195 -12.92 18.14 2.84
N LYS A 196 -12.85 17.76 4.12
CA LYS A 196 -13.38 18.58 5.22
C LYS A 196 -12.37 19.63 5.65
N ASP A 197 -12.86 20.80 6.02
CA ASP A 197 -12.04 21.95 6.43
C ASP A 197 -11.16 21.63 7.66
N ASP A 198 -11.66 20.80 8.59
CA ASP A 198 -10.96 20.40 9.80
C ASP A 198 -9.99 19.21 9.60
N PHE A 199 -9.85 18.73 8.36
CA PHE A 199 -9.08 17.53 8.04
C PHE A 199 -7.61 17.63 8.48
N VAL A 200 -6.95 18.75 8.18
CA VAL A 200 -5.54 18.97 8.50
C VAL A 200 -5.31 18.97 10.01
N ASP A 201 -6.19 19.60 10.76
CA ASP A 201 -6.09 19.66 12.23
C ASP A 201 -6.27 18.29 12.86
N LYS A 202 -7.20 17.49 12.32
CA LYS A 202 -7.38 16.10 12.72
C LYS A 202 -6.16 15.25 12.40
N CYS A 203 -5.57 15.38 11.22
CA CYS A 203 -4.33 14.68 10.85
C CYS A 203 -3.18 15.03 11.81
N ASN A 204 -2.99 16.31 12.14
CA ASN A 204 -1.97 16.75 13.07
C ASN A 204 -2.17 16.19 14.48
N LYS A 205 -3.41 16.09 14.94
CA LYS A 205 -3.75 15.48 16.24
C LYS A 205 -3.39 13.98 16.26
N VAL A 206 -3.77 13.25 15.22
CA VAL A 206 -3.47 11.81 15.07
C VAL A 206 -1.96 11.57 14.99
N ALA A 207 -1.22 12.37 14.23
CA ALA A 207 0.22 12.23 14.10
C ALA A 207 1.00 12.50 15.40
N ARG A 208 0.47 13.36 16.31
CA ARG A 208 1.16 13.73 17.56
C ARG A 208 1.07 12.66 18.67
N GLY A 209 -0.02 11.94 18.77
CA GLY A 209 -0.23 11.01 19.87
C GLY A 209 -0.92 9.70 19.48
N GLY A 210 -1.77 9.74 18.45
CA GLY A 210 -2.59 8.60 18.05
C GLY A 210 -1.78 7.38 17.63
N PHE A 211 -0.62 7.58 16.97
CA PHE A 211 0.25 6.48 16.54
C PHE A 211 0.78 5.67 17.73
N VAL A 212 1.29 6.36 18.75
CA VAL A 212 1.81 5.70 19.96
C VAL A 212 0.70 4.96 20.68
N THR A 213 -0.45 5.59 20.85
CA THR A 213 -1.64 4.97 21.49
C THR A 213 -2.07 3.72 20.72
N LYS A 214 -2.10 3.79 19.38
CA LYS A 214 -2.46 2.63 18.54
C LYS A 214 -1.48 1.48 18.68
N LEU A 215 -0.17 1.72 18.65
CA LEU A 215 0.83 0.65 18.85
C LEU A 215 0.72 -0.02 20.21
N LEU A 216 0.47 0.75 21.27
CA LEU A 216 0.24 0.19 22.60
C LEU A 216 -1.08 -0.58 22.67
N GLY A 217 -2.13 -0.08 22.04
CA GLY A 217 -3.39 -0.79 21.91
C GLY A 217 -3.22 -2.13 21.18
N LEU A 218 -2.44 -2.17 20.10
CA LEU A 218 -2.10 -3.43 19.41
C LEU A 218 -1.31 -4.38 20.33
N ARG A 219 -0.30 -3.87 21.05
CA ARG A 219 0.43 -4.67 22.04
C ARG A 219 -0.53 -5.32 23.06
N ASP A 220 -1.47 -4.55 23.57
CA ASP A 220 -2.41 -5.02 24.59
C ASP A 220 -3.47 -5.96 24.00
N LEU A 221 -3.92 -5.74 22.78
CA LEU A 221 -4.83 -6.61 22.02
C LEU A 221 -4.23 -8.00 21.81
N TYR A 222 -2.93 -8.05 21.43
CA TYR A 222 -2.24 -9.31 21.14
C TYR A 222 -1.48 -9.88 22.33
N LYS A 223 -1.99 -9.74 23.58
CA LYS A 223 -1.41 -10.39 24.76
C LYS A 223 -1.60 -11.90 24.79
N LYS A 224 -2.63 -12.42 24.14
CA LYS A 224 -3.02 -13.85 24.17
C LYS A 224 -3.18 -14.48 22.78
N SER A 225 -3.09 -13.72 21.73
CA SER A 225 -3.22 -14.18 20.35
C SER A 225 -2.09 -13.62 19.51
N ASP A 226 -1.70 -14.33 18.45
CA ASP A 226 -0.61 -13.93 17.58
C ASP A 226 -1.01 -12.79 16.67
N GLY A 227 -0.18 -11.73 16.63
CA GLY A 227 -0.28 -10.61 15.74
C GLY A 227 1.06 -10.29 15.07
N LEU A 228 1.02 -9.84 13.83
CA LEU A 228 2.19 -9.42 13.07
C LEU A 228 2.00 -7.99 12.54
N VAL A 229 2.82 -7.07 12.97
CA VAL A 229 2.89 -5.73 12.39
C VAL A 229 3.96 -5.70 11.31
N LEU A 230 3.56 -5.33 10.10
CA LEU A 230 4.44 -5.02 8.99
C LEU A 230 4.49 -3.51 8.81
N VAL A 231 5.68 -2.93 8.95
CA VAL A 231 5.86 -1.48 8.83
C VAL A 231 6.79 -1.13 7.68
N SER A 232 6.29 -0.29 6.76
CA SER A 232 7.12 0.22 5.67
C SER A 232 8.10 1.27 6.21
N CYS A 233 9.41 1.04 6.07
CA CYS A 233 10.46 1.95 6.50
C CYS A 233 10.78 3.01 5.44
N ASN A 234 9.75 3.64 4.87
CA ASN A 234 9.94 4.81 4.03
C ASN A 234 10.26 6.06 4.88
N GLY A 235 10.69 7.15 4.24
CA GLY A 235 11.03 8.39 4.94
C GLY A 235 9.90 8.92 5.81
N LEU A 236 8.66 8.82 5.35
CA LEU A 236 7.47 9.31 6.05
C LEU A 236 7.19 8.50 7.32
N THR A 237 7.23 7.17 7.21
CA THR A 237 7.01 6.30 8.37
C THR A 237 8.14 6.43 9.39
N ARG A 238 9.39 6.63 8.95
CA ARG A 238 10.52 6.92 9.87
C ARG A 238 10.32 8.22 10.65
N ASN A 239 9.72 9.22 10.03
CA ASN A 239 9.39 10.46 10.73
C ASN A 239 8.27 10.30 11.75
N LEU A 240 7.35 9.38 11.52
CA LEU A 240 6.28 9.03 12.45
C LEU A 240 6.78 8.11 13.57
N TRP A 241 7.66 7.17 13.23
CA TRP A 241 8.22 6.17 14.11
C TRP A 241 9.75 6.12 13.99
N HIS A 242 10.42 6.95 14.77
CA HIS A 242 11.89 7.06 14.73
C HIS A 242 12.60 5.76 15.12
N GLY A 243 11.97 4.94 15.98
CA GLY A 243 12.52 3.67 16.44
C GLY A 243 12.76 2.61 15.37
N ILE A 244 12.22 2.76 14.15
CA ILE A 244 12.48 1.85 13.02
C ILE A 244 13.70 2.25 12.17
N SER A 245 14.37 3.35 12.49
CA SER A 245 15.59 3.77 11.79
C SER A 245 16.77 2.84 12.10
N ASP A 246 17.72 2.72 11.18
CA ASP A 246 18.91 1.89 11.40
C ASP A 246 19.72 2.34 12.63
N THR A 247 19.82 3.65 12.83
CA THR A 247 20.49 4.23 13.99
C THR A 247 19.83 3.82 15.30
N SER A 248 18.50 3.82 15.36
CA SER A 248 17.78 3.37 16.55
C SER A 248 17.94 1.87 16.79
N ILE A 249 17.82 1.07 15.72
CA ILE A 249 17.91 -0.39 15.78
C ILE A 249 19.30 -0.83 16.28
N SER A 250 20.37 -0.21 15.79
CA SER A 250 21.75 -0.53 16.21
C SER A 250 22.03 -0.21 17.68
N GLY A 251 21.20 0.62 18.29
CA GLY A 251 21.32 1.00 19.72
C GLY A 251 20.40 0.21 20.66
N TYR A 252 19.62 -0.75 20.16
CA TYR A 252 18.76 -1.55 21.03
C TYR A 252 19.55 -2.59 21.83
N ASN A 253 19.22 -2.70 23.12
CA ASN A 253 19.72 -3.78 23.96
C ASN A 253 18.93 -5.06 23.66
N MET A 254 19.60 -6.06 23.09
CA MET A 254 19.00 -7.30 22.64
C MET A 254 19.21 -8.42 23.66
N LYS A 255 18.14 -9.04 24.17
CA LYS A 255 18.22 -10.28 24.98
C LYS A 255 18.68 -11.46 24.12
N LYS A 256 18.13 -11.55 22.91
CA LYS A 256 18.46 -12.51 21.85
C LYS A 256 18.34 -11.78 20.51
N PRO A 257 18.85 -12.32 19.39
CA PRO A 257 18.63 -11.75 18.08
C PRO A 257 17.14 -11.48 17.82
N PHE A 258 16.81 -10.22 17.48
CA PHE A 258 15.44 -9.73 17.24
C PHE A 258 14.49 -9.74 18.44
N VAL A 259 15.03 -9.84 19.65
CA VAL A 259 14.27 -9.77 20.92
C VAL A 259 14.83 -8.61 21.75
N PRO A 260 14.54 -7.36 21.42
CA PRO A 260 14.99 -6.20 22.20
C PRO A 260 14.28 -6.18 23.58
N GLU A 261 14.99 -5.72 24.59
CA GLU A 261 14.39 -5.48 25.91
C GLU A 261 13.26 -4.46 25.82
N LYS A 262 13.51 -3.40 25.08
CA LYS A 262 12.58 -2.30 24.82
C LYS A 262 12.82 -1.73 23.43
N ILE A 263 11.78 -1.23 22.80
CA ILE A 263 11.85 -0.52 21.53
C ILE A 263 11.38 0.93 21.71
N LYS A 264 11.90 1.82 20.90
CA LYS A 264 11.48 3.22 20.84
C LYS A 264 10.22 3.31 19.99
N ILE A 265 9.21 3.99 20.48
CA ILE A 265 7.95 4.27 19.78
C ILE A 265 7.69 5.77 19.77
N GLY A 266 7.07 6.24 18.68
CA GLY A 266 6.79 7.65 18.45
C GLY A 266 7.83 8.35 17.58
N ASN A 267 7.56 9.61 17.30
CA ASN A 267 8.45 10.49 16.53
C ASN A 267 9.55 11.10 17.43
N SER A 268 10.50 11.80 16.85
CA SER A 268 11.63 12.39 17.57
C SER A 268 11.25 13.35 18.73
N ILE A 269 10.03 13.88 18.74
CA ILE A 269 9.54 14.81 19.76
C ILE A 269 8.80 14.08 20.89
N SER A 270 8.08 12.99 20.56
CA SER A 270 7.25 12.22 21.48
C SER A 270 7.78 10.80 21.68
N GLU A 271 9.07 10.57 21.43
CA GLU A 271 9.71 9.26 21.56
C GLU A 271 9.67 8.79 23.01
N ARG A 272 9.25 7.55 23.18
CA ARG A 272 9.37 6.83 24.46
C ARG A 272 9.79 5.39 24.21
N THR A 273 10.28 4.75 25.24
CA THR A 273 10.80 3.38 25.17
C THR A 273 9.85 2.43 25.89
N GLU A 274 9.38 1.41 25.19
CA GLU A 274 8.38 0.45 25.68
C GLU A 274 8.83 -0.99 25.47
N ALA A 275 8.46 -1.87 26.40
CA ALA A 275 8.65 -3.30 26.28
C ALA A 275 7.46 -3.95 25.55
N PHE A 276 7.76 -4.93 24.71
CA PHE A 276 6.79 -5.75 23.98
C PHE A 276 6.92 -7.24 24.30
N THR A 277 7.78 -7.59 25.23
CA THR A 277 8.10 -8.99 25.60
C THR A 277 6.92 -9.77 26.14
N ASP A 278 5.95 -9.10 26.77
CA ASP A 278 4.76 -9.71 27.36
C ASP A 278 3.59 -9.81 26.34
N SER A 279 3.85 -9.54 25.09
CA SER A 279 2.87 -9.56 24.01
C SER A 279 3.23 -10.62 22.98
N HIS A 280 2.23 -11.19 22.33
CA HIS A 280 2.38 -12.05 21.16
C HIS A 280 2.42 -11.23 19.85
N LEU A 281 2.69 -9.92 19.92
CA LEU A 281 2.84 -9.04 18.79
C LEU A 281 4.27 -9.09 18.24
N ARG A 282 4.42 -9.47 16.97
CA ARG A 282 5.68 -9.40 16.26
C ARG A 282 5.69 -8.16 15.38
N ILE A 283 6.87 -7.60 15.17
CA ILE A 283 7.05 -6.40 14.35
C ILE A 283 8.18 -6.65 13.35
N ILE A 284 7.88 -6.52 12.07
CA ILE A 284 8.86 -6.63 10.99
C ILE A 284 8.87 -5.31 10.21
N ARG A 285 10.04 -4.71 10.11
CA ARG A 285 10.30 -3.55 9.28
C ARG A 285 10.61 -4.00 7.86
N LEU A 286 10.08 -3.28 6.86
CA LEU A 286 10.33 -3.53 5.46
C LEU A 286 10.88 -2.29 4.75
N ARG A 287 11.77 -2.51 3.77
CA ARG A 287 12.22 -1.49 2.81
C ARG A 287 12.09 -2.01 1.39
N GLU A 288 11.55 -1.16 0.50
CA GLU A 288 11.48 -1.41 -0.94
C GLU A 288 12.78 -0.95 -1.63
N GLY A 289 13.29 -1.73 -2.59
CA GLY A 289 14.51 -1.39 -3.32
C GLY A 289 14.37 -0.18 -4.25
N VAL A 290 13.17 0.12 -4.69
CA VAL A 290 12.94 1.11 -5.78
C VAL A 290 12.94 2.56 -5.31
N SER A 291 12.70 2.84 -4.03
CA SER A 291 12.51 4.20 -3.53
C SER A 291 13.68 4.75 -2.72
N THR A 292 14.64 3.91 -2.36
CA THR A 292 15.78 4.31 -1.54
C THR A 292 17.07 3.72 -2.09
N LEU A 293 18.12 4.52 -2.17
CA LEU A 293 19.47 4.06 -2.51
C LEU A 293 20.05 3.09 -1.44
N GLU A 294 19.29 2.83 -0.37
CA GLU A 294 19.68 2.01 0.77
C GLU A 294 19.46 0.51 0.55
N VAL A 295 18.64 0.13 -0.43
CA VAL A 295 18.33 -1.27 -0.74
C VAL A 295 18.75 -1.58 -2.17
N PRO A 296 19.45 -2.70 -2.42
CA PRO A 296 19.77 -3.13 -3.77
C PRO A 296 18.51 -3.30 -4.63
N ASP A 297 18.60 -2.94 -5.89
CA ASP A 297 17.48 -3.05 -6.82
C ASP A 297 17.15 -4.51 -7.17
N TYR A 298 18.13 -5.41 -7.07
CA TYR A 298 17.96 -6.83 -7.42
C TYR A 298 18.94 -7.73 -6.67
N TYR A 299 18.63 -9.02 -6.67
CA TYR A 299 19.49 -10.09 -6.17
C TYR A 299 19.61 -11.19 -7.22
N THR A 300 20.84 -11.66 -7.48
CA THR A 300 21.11 -12.77 -8.38
C THR A 300 22.07 -13.76 -7.72
N GLU A 301 21.89 -15.04 -8.02
CA GLU A 301 22.86 -16.06 -7.73
C GLU A 301 23.67 -16.37 -8.98
N ILE A 302 24.96 -16.64 -8.80
CA ILE A 302 25.84 -17.15 -9.86
C ILE A 302 25.87 -18.67 -9.70
N ASN A 303 25.41 -19.40 -10.72
CA ASN A 303 25.50 -20.85 -10.73
C ASN A 303 26.95 -21.34 -11.00
N ALA A 304 27.19 -22.64 -10.85
CA ALA A 304 28.52 -23.26 -11.08
C ALA A 304 29.05 -23.02 -12.51
N LYS A 305 28.24 -22.63 -13.47
CA LYS A 305 28.63 -22.28 -14.85
C LYS A 305 28.92 -20.80 -15.05
N GLY A 306 28.87 -19.99 -13.98
CA GLY A 306 29.03 -18.54 -14.06
C GLY A 306 27.83 -17.79 -14.65
N GLU A 307 26.66 -18.44 -14.77
CA GLU A 307 25.43 -17.82 -15.26
C GLU A 307 24.64 -17.20 -14.12
N PHE A 308 24.07 -16.02 -14.34
CA PHE A 308 23.20 -15.37 -13.37
C PHE A 308 21.86 -16.10 -13.29
N LYS A 309 21.46 -16.47 -12.10
CA LYS A 309 20.16 -17.06 -11.81
C LYS A 309 19.47 -16.26 -10.72
N GLN A 310 18.35 -15.65 -11.04
CA GLN A 310 17.50 -15.10 -10.01
C GLN A 310 16.73 -16.23 -9.33
N ALA A 311 16.83 -16.31 -8.01
CA ALA A 311 16.10 -17.28 -7.21
C ALA A 311 15.02 -16.59 -6.39
N SER A 312 13.80 -17.14 -6.38
CA SER A 312 12.75 -16.74 -5.45
C SER A 312 13.02 -17.29 -4.06
N GLY A 313 12.50 -16.61 -3.03
CA GLY A 313 12.62 -17.06 -1.65
C GLY A 313 13.12 -15.98 -0.70
N VAL A 314 13.48 -16.43 0.51
CA VAL A 314 14.00 -15.56 1.57
C VAL A 314 15.42 -15.93 1.91
N TYR A 315 16.31 -14.96 1.82
CA TYR A 315 17.73 -15.08 2.06
C TYR A 315 18.13 -14.27 3.29
N ARG A 316 19.05 -14.76 4.09
CA ARG A 316 19.55 -14.04 5.27
C ARG A 316 21.02 -13.69 5.09
N ARG A 317 21.36 -12.42 5.38
CA ARG A 317 22.76 -11.99 5.51
C ARG A 317 22.88 -11.19 6.80
N LYS A 318 23.63 -11.75 7.77
CA LYS A 318 23.72 -11.23 9.16
C LYS A 318 22.31 -11.13 9.79
N ASP A 319 21.88 -9.92 10.15
CA ASP A 319 20.61 -9.64 10.79
C ASP A 319 19.54 -9.12 9.82
N VAL A 320 19.83 -9.13 8.54
CA VAL A 320 18.91 -8.65 7.49
C VAL A 320 18.47 -9.83 6.63
N PHE A 321 17.19 -9.83 6.27
CA PHE A 321 16.61 -10.78 5.35
C PHE A 321 16.24 -10.08 4.04
N TRP A 322 16.35 -10.82 2.95
CA TRP A 322 16.04 -10.35 1.60
C TRP A 322 15.03 -11.30 0.98
N GLY A 323 13.89 -10.78 0.58
CA GLY A 323 12.82 -11.56 -0.03
C GLY A 323 12.67 -11.23 -1.51
N ILE A 324 12.50 -12.28 -2.30
CA ILE A 324 12.21 -12.21 -3.74
C ILE A 324 10.95 -13.04 -3.97
N GLU A 325 9.97 -12.45 -4.67
CA GLU A 325 8.74 -13.14 -5.03
C GLU A 325 8.95 -14.28 -6.00
N SER A 326 7.97 -15.18 -6.07
CA SER A 326 7.91 -16.24 -7.07
C SER A 326 7.81 -15.68 -8.48
N ARG A 327 8.49 -16.32 -9.41
CA ARG A 327 8.42 -15.97 -10.83
C ARG A 327 7.17 -16.55 -11.48
N PRO A 328 6.50 -15.80 -12.35
CA PRO A 328 5.49 -16.35 -13.23
C PRO A 328 6.12 -17.33 -14.23
N ASP A 329 5.49 -18.49 -14.45
CA ASP A 329 6.00 -19.53 -15.34
C ASP A 329 6.01 -19.13 -16.83
N ASN A 330 5.16 -18.16 -17.19
CA ASN A 330 4.88 -17.74 -18.55
C ASN A 330 5.72 -16.55 -19.05
N ILE A 331 6.61 -16.00 -18.22
CA ILE A 331 7.49 -14.92 -18.65
C ILE A 331 8.76 -15.50 -19.26
N GLU A 332 8.99 -15.19 -20.54
CA GLU A 332 10.26 -15.50 -21.19
C GLU A 332 11.38 -14.60 -20.67
N TYR A 333 11.89 -14.92 -19.49
CA TYR A 333 13.07 -14.27 -18.90
C TYR A 333 14.36 -14.49 -19.70
N ARG A 334 14.29 -15.31 -20.74
CA ARG A 334 15.47 -15.83 -21.44
C ARG A 334 16.36 -14.76 -22.08
N ASN A 335 15.82 -13.60 -22.42
CA ASN A 335 16.58 -12.59 -23.17
C ASN A 335 17.14 -11.46 -22.31
N SER A 336 16.50 -11.06 -21.22
CA SER A 336 16.96 -9.96 -20.38
C SER A 336 18.16 -10.35 -19.49
N TYR A 337 18.24 -11.60 -19.03
CA TYR A 337 19.32 -12.03 -18.15
C TYR A 337 20.58 -12.52 -18.86
N LYS A 338 20.49 -12.99 -20.08
CA LYS A 338 21.68 -13.40 -20.85
C LYS A 338 22.65 -12.24 -21.11
N ASN A 339 22.14 -11.02 -21.08
CA ASN A 339 22.89 -9.79 -21.36
C ASN A 339 23.10 -8.93 -20.12
N CYS A 340 22.55 -9.28 -18.96
CA CYS A 340 22.79 -8.55 -17.73
C CYS A 340 24.19 -8.85 -17.20
N ARG A 341 25.03 -7.84 -17.13
CA ARG A 341 26.26 -7.85 -16.35
C ARG A 341 25.94 -7.41 -14.93
N ALA A 342 26.68 -7.91 -13.94
CA ALA A 342 26.51 -7.55 -12.54
C ALA A 342 26.69 -6.04 -12.29
N ASP A 343 27.46 -5.38 -13.15
CA ASP A 343 27.81 -3.95 -13.10
C ASP A 343 26.83 -3.06 -13.87
N ASN A 344 25.99 -3.63 -14.73
CA ASN A 344 25.00 -2.88 -15.51
C ASN A 344 23.72 -3.71 -15.72
N PRO A 345 22.92 -3.90 -14.66
CA PRO A 345 21.65 -4.61 -14.77
C PRO A 345 20.66 -3.80 -15.60
N ILE A 346 20.08 -4.45 -16.59
CA ILE A 346 18.94 -3.87 -17.31
C ILE A 346 17.74 -3.96 -16.40
N LYS A 347 17.24 -2.82 -15.94
CA LYS A 347 15.97 -2.76 -15.21
C LYS A 347 14.85 -3.08 -16.19
N SER A 348 14.32 -4.29 -16.13
CA SER A 348 13.13 -4.65 -16.88
C SER A 348 11.89 -4.51 -16.00
N PHE A 349 10.75 -4.29 -16.62
CA PHE A 349 9.44 -4.28 -15.95
C PHE A 349 9.13 -5.61 -15.26
N ASP A 350 9.80 -6.66 -15.68
CA ASP A 350 9.56 -8.05 -15.28
C ASP A 350 10.50 -8.52 -14.16
N GLU A 351 11.35 -7.62 -13.62
CA GLU A 351 12.23 -7.97 -12.51
C GLU A 351 11.46 -8.10 -11.21
N CYS A 352 11.71 -9.21 -10.50
CA CYS A 352 11.20 -9.41 -9.17
C CYS A 352 11.77 -8.35 -8.21
N ALA A 353 10.90 -7.63 -7.51
CA ALA A 353 11.33 -6.59 -6.59
C ALA A 353 11.99 -7.21 -5.34
N LEU A 354 13.23 -6.81 -5.08
CA LEU A 354 13.90 -7.15 -3.85
C LEU A 354 13.27 -6.37 -2.69
N MET A 355 12.96 -7.10 -1.61
CA MET A 355 12.43 -6.54 -0.38
C MET A 355 13.39 -6.83 0.77
N GLU A 356 13.77 -5.79 1.51
CA GLU A 356 14.49 -5.95 2.76
C GLU A 356 13.51 -6.13 3.91
N TYR A 357 13.77 -7.13 4.76
CA TYR A 357 13.05 -7.37 5.99
C TYR A 357 14.01 -7.32 7.17
N TYR A 358 13.62 -6.61 8.21
CA TYR A 358 14.31 -6.62 9.49
C TYR A 358 13.29 -6.91 10.60
N PRO A 359 13.37 -8.08 11.25
CA PRO A 359 12.56 -8.36 12.43
C PRO A 359 12.95 -7.42 13.56
N LEU A 360 12.08 -6.46 13.88
CA LEU A 360 12.34 -5.47 14.93
C LEU A 360 12.01 -6.04 16.32
N GLN A 361 10.95 -6.84 16.39
CA GLN A 361 10.47 -7.48 17.62
C GLN A 361 9.93 -8.87 17.29
N LEU A 362 10.52 -9.88 17.86
CA LEU A 362 10.04 -11.26 17.88
C LEU A 362 9.96 -11.77 19.33
N ARG A 363 9.40 -12.95 19.53
CA ARG A 363 9.45 -13.67 20.79
C ARG A 363 10.69 -14.56 20.85
N GLU A 364 11.08 -14.98 22.05
CA GLU A 364 12.30 -15.79 22.26
C GLU A 364 12.26 -17.15 21.57
N GLU A 365 11.07 -17.71 21.38
CA GLU A 365 10.81 -19.00 20.73
C GLU A 365 10.61 -18.90 19.21
N ASP A 366 10.49 -17.70 18.66
CA ASP A 366 10.20 -17.51 17.24
C ASP A 366 11.42 -17.84 16.36
N ASP A 367 11.18 -18.49 15.21
CA ASP A 367 12.13 -18.56 14.13
C ASP A 367 11.99 -17.35 13.19
N PRO A 368 12.98 -16.44 13.14
CA PRO A 368 12.90 -15.25 12.30
C PRO A 368 12.65 -15.56 10.82
N LYS A 369 13.18 -16.69 10.33
CA LYS A 369 13.02 -17.08 8.92
C LYS A 369 11.58 -17.46 8.60
N GLN A 370 10.86 -18.07 9.52
CA GLN A 370 9.44 -18.40 9.32
C GLN A 370 8.58 -17.14 9.26
N TRP A 371 8.79 -16.19 10.17
CA TRP A 371 8.02 -14.94 10.19
C TRP A 371 8.30 -14.06 8.99
N VAL A 372 9.57 -13.95 8.59
CA VAL A 372 9.93 -13.21 7.36
C VAL A 372 9.42 -13.94 6.11
N GLY A 373 9.53 -15.29 6.08
CA GLY A 373 8.98 -16.10 5.00
C GLY A 373 7.48 -15.87 4.84
N TYR A 374 6.75 -15.82 5.96
CA TYR A 374 5.33 -15.50 5.94
C TYR A 374 5.06 -14.08 5.42
N ALA A 375 5.79 -13.07 5.92
CA ALA A 375 5.66 -11.69 5.43
C ALA A 375 5.93 -11.59 3.92
N ASN A 376 6.91 -12.33 3.38
CA ASN A 376 7.20 -12.37 1.95
C ASN A 376 6.10 -13.08 1.15
N LEU A 377 5.53 -14.16 1.68
CA LEU A 377 4.41 -14.90 1.06
C LEU A 377 3.16 -14.03 0.90
N LEU A 378 2.92 -13.11 1.84
CA LEU A 378 1.79 -12.17 1.75
C LEU A 378 1.83 -11.25 0.52
N ARG A 379 2.94 -11.18 -0.20
CA ARG A 379 3.04 -10.49 -1.49
C ARG A 379 2.34 -11.25 -2.61
N GLU A 380 2.25 -12.57 -2.49
CA GLU A 380 1.65 -13.46 -3.48
C GLU A 380 0.13 -13.63 -3.32
N LEU A 381 -0.44 -13.10 -2.25
CA LEU A 381 -1.90 -13.10 -2.06
C LEU A 381 -2.64 -12.20 -3.06
N MET A 382 -1.93 -11.31 -3.72
CA MET A 382 -2.51 -10.33 -4.64
C MET A 382 -1.63 -10.23 -5.88
N PRO A 383 -2.02 -10.81 -7.02
CA PRO A 383 -1.27 -10.64 -8.26
C PRO A 383 -1.27 -9.16 -8.67
N GLU A 384 -0.11 -8.61 -9.05
CA GLU A 384 0.00 -7.21 -9.49
C GLU A 384 -0.70 -7.01 -10.85
N ASN A 385 -0.48 -7.94 -11.75
CA ASN A 385 -1.10 -8.00 -13.07
C ASN A 385 -1.08 -9.45 -13.57
N PRO A 386 -1.67 -9.77 -14.73
CA PRO A 386 -1.70 -11.14 -15.25
C PRO A 386 -0.34 -11.80 -15.46
N SER A 387 0.71 -10.99 -15.65
CA SER A 387 2.08 -11.49 -15.85
C SER A 387 2.91 -11.47 -14.58
N ARG A 388 2.43 -10.89 -13.48
CA ARG A 388 3.15 -10.79 -12.21
C ARG A 388 2.27 -11.25 -11.06
N GLN A 389 2.64 -12.38 -10.46
CA GLN A 389 1.82 -13.05 -9.43
C GLN A 389 1.89 -12.38 -8.06
N ALA A 390 2.86 -11.50 -7.83
CA ALA A 390 3.06 -10.87 -6.53
C ALA A 390 3.08 -9.34 -6.63
N VAL A 391 2.48 -8.67 -5.67
CA VAL A 391 2.64 -7.22 -5.47
C VAL A 391 3.98 -6.93 -4.78
N ARG A 392 4.47 -5.68 -4.92
CA ARG A 392 5.76 -5.29 -4.33
C ARG A 392 5.77 -5.38 -2.81
N LEU A 393 4.74 -4.85 -2.16
CA LEU A 393 4.58 -4.89 -0.70
C LEU A 393 3.70 -6.08 -0.30
N PRO A 394 3.89 -6.66 0.90
CA PRO A 394 2.90 -7.58 1.47
C PRO A 394 1.50 -6.99 1.45
N ALA A 395 0.48 -7.84 1.21
CA ALA A 395 -0.90 -7.41 0.97
C ALA A 395 -1.42 -6.31 1.93
N PRO A 396 -1.28 -6.41 3.26
CA PRO A 396 -1.77 -5.35 4.16
C PRO A 396 -1.08 -4.00 3.93
N LEU A 397 0.23 -4.00 3.67
CA LEU A 397 0.97 -2.78 3.36
C LEU A 397 0.63 -2.23 1.98
N HIS A 398 0.43 -3.11 1.00
CA HIS A 398 0.01 -2.71 -0.33
C HIS A 398 -1.35 -2.01 -0.30
N LEU A 399 -2.30 -2.58 0.42
CA LEU A 399 -3.62 -2.00 0.62
C LEU A 399 -3.55 -0.68 1.41
N ALA A 400 -2.71 -0.62 2.47
CA ALA A 400 -2.49 0.62 3.18
C ALA A 400 -1.93 1.72 2.26
N LYS A 401 -1.02 1.39 1.35
CA LYS A 401 -0.50 2.33 0.34
C LYS A 401 -1.59 2.77 -0.65
N LEU A 402 -2.46 1.85 -1.12
CA LEU A 402 -3.55 2.15 -2.04
C LEU A 402 -4.59 3.12 -1.45
N MET A 403 -4.80 3.13 -0.12
CA MET A 403 -5.70 4.12 0.50
C MET A 403 -5.31 5.55 0.16
N SER A 404 -4.01 5.83 -0.08
CA SER A 404 -3.54 7.17 -0.47
C SER A 404 -4.16 7.68 -1.77
N GLU A 405 -4.64 6.80 -2.63
CA GLU A 405 -5.30 7.20 -3.88
C GLU A 405 -6.66 7.87 -3.64
N TYR A 406 -7.27 7.64 -2.48
CA TYR A 406 -8.52 8.28 -2.07
C TYR A 406 -8.30 9.59 -1.31
N PHE A 407 -7.06 10.00 -1.15
CA PHE A 407 -6.60 11.18 -0.43
C PHE A 407 -6.28 12.35 -1.40
N LEU A 408 -7.21 12.79 -2.21
CA LEU A 408 -6.90 13.21 -3.57
C LEU A 408 -6.99 14.69 -3.87
N LEU A 409 -7.34 15.53 -2.93
CA LEU A 409 -7.42 16.97 -3.17
C LEU A 409 -6.24 17.71 -2.54
N CYS A 410 -5.04 17.12 -2.66
CA CYS A 410 -3.83 17.76 -2.22
C CYS A 410 -2.93 18.07 -3.41
N ASP A 411 -2.36 19.26 -3.42
CA ASP A 411 -1.36 19.65 -4.41
C ASP A 411 -0.12 18.76 -4.21
N LYS A 412 0.31 18.09 -5.25
CA LYS A 412 1.63 17.46 -5.25
C LYS A 412 2.61 18.58 -5.54
N GLU A 413 3.30 19.05 -4.53
CA GLU A 413 4.49 19.86 -4.79
C GLU A 413 5.43 19.09 -5.72
N LYS A 414 5.80 19.76 -6.80
CA LYS A 414 6.72 19.24 -7.83
C LYS A 414 8.12 19.10 -7.28
#